data_8ebcfbca97d460176615b1099d05fb53
#
_entry.id   8ebcfbca97d460176615b1099d05fb53
#
_cell.length_a   1.000
_cell.length_b   1.000
_cell.length_c   1.000
_cell.angle_alpha   90.00
_cell.angle_beta   90.00
_cell.angle_gamma   90.00
#
_symmetry.space_group_name_H-M   'P 1'
#
loop_
_entity.id
_entity.type
_entity.pdbx_description
1 polymer ?
#
loop_
_entity_poly.entity_id
_entity_poly.type
_entity_poly.pdbx_seq_one_letter_code
_entity_poly.pdbx_strand_id
1 'polypeptide(L)'
;MRAAPDDLTASARIRAAAMRLFAERGFDATSIRDVAAEAGVSSSLVVHHFKTKAQLKEATDARLIASLTAMLGEVPTDAGADFSETARSMAELLRGEPELMRYLRRMLIDGGPAASGLFHGLVEATVTELGAQEAAGIVRPSADARTRAVFLIVNDLGAIILRDLVEQAIGADPFSTAGMTQWGAVVMEVYTGGIYASGSSRDAAPPRSGVGAPPPAAAPSATPSPATPPSTSRPSTTRPVTDREDR
;
A
#
# COMPACT_ATOMS: atom_id res chain seq x y z
N MET A 1 -12.06 -29.00 16.88
CA MET A 1 -13.25 -28.41 17.55
C MET A 1 -13.81 -27.37 16.61
N ARG A 2 -15.01 -27.58 16.02
CA ARG A 2 -15.64 -26.59 15.10
C ARG A 2 -16.19 -25.44 15.94
N ALA A 3 -15.88 -24.20 15.57
CA ALA A 3 -16.47 -23.01 16.19
C ALA A 3 -18.01 -23.02 15.98
N ALA A 4 -18.76 -22.55 16.99
CA ALA A 4 -20.20 -22.43 16.88
C ALA A 4 -20.61 -21.43 15.78
N PRO A 5 -21.74 -21.59 15.07
CA PRO A 5 -22.17 -20.66 14.03
C PRO A 5 -22.22 -19.19 14.50
N ASP A 6 -22.67 -18.95 15.72
CA ASP A 6 -22.73 -17.60 16.32
C ASP A 6 -21.34 -16.99 16.53
N ASP A 7 -20.34 -17.81 16.82
CA ASP A 7 -18.95 -17.39 17.01
C ASP A 7 -18.31 -16.96 15.67
N LEU A 8 -18.57 -17.69 14.59
CA LEU A 8 -18.15 -17.32 13.24
C LEU A 8 -18.80 -16.00 12.78
N THR A 9 -20.09 -15.82 13.13
CA THR A 9 -20.82 -14.57 12.83
C THR A 9 -20.26 -13.40 13.62
N ALA A 10 -19.92 -13.57 14.91
CA ALA A 10 -19.32 -12.53 15.74
C ALA A 10 -17.93 -12.12 15.19
N SER A 11 -17.08 -13.09 14.84
CA SER A 11 -15.78 -12.83 14.25
C SER A 11 -15.88 -12.05 12.92
N ALA A 12 -16.85 -12.38 12.06
CA ALA A 12 -17.09 -11.65 10.82
C ALA A 12 -17.56 -10.21 11.07
N ARG A 13 -18.49 -10.00 12.02
CA ARG A 13 -18.95 -8.66 12.42
C ARG A 13 -17.82 -7.80 12.98
N ILE A 14 -16.96 -8.37 13.82
CA ILE A 14 -15.80 -7.67 14.38
C ILE A 14 -14.85 -7.23 13.26
N ARG A 15 -14.53 -8.12 12.29
CA ARG A 15 -13.68 -7.75 11.15
C ARG A 15 -14.30 -6.66 10.27
N ALA A 16 -15.61 -6.74 10.01
CA ALA A 16 -16.30 -5.70 9.24
C ALA A 16 -16.27 -4.35 9.95
N ALA A 17 -16.52 -4.31 11.27
CA ALA A 17 -16.40 -3.11 12.09
C ALA A 17 -14.98 -2.56 12.10
N ALA A 18 -13.97 -3.42 12.24
CA ALA A 18 -12.57 -3.04 12.18
C ALA A 18 -12.21 -2.44 10.82
N MET A 19 -12.64 -3.06 9.72
CA MET A 19 -12.41 -2.56 8.36
C MET A 19 -12.94 -1.14 8.19
N ARG A 20 -14.19 -0.86 8.60
CA ARG A 20 -14.78 0.49 8.53
C ARG A 20 -13.98 1.49 9.35
N LEU A 21 -13.72 1.20 10.63
CA LEU A 21 -13.04 2.11 11.52
C LEU A 21 -11.58 2.37 11.12
N PHE A 22 -10.87 1.34 10.68
CA PHE A 22 -9.50 1.49 10.18
C PHE A 22 -9.48 2.30 8.87
N ALA A 23 -10.45 2.12 7.99
CA ALA A 23 -10.57 2.93 6.77
C ALA A 23 -10.84 4.41 7.07
N GLU A 24 -11.72 4.70 8.04
CA GLU A 24 -12.14 6.06 8.37
C GLU A 24 -11.12 6.81 9.22
N ARG A 25 -10.63 6.19 10.30
CA ARG A 25 -9.83 6.85 11.34
C ARG A 25 -8.35 6.43 11.31
N GLY A 26 -8.04 5.34 10.61
CA GLY A 26 -6.74 4.70 10.63
C GLY A 26 -6.57 3.73 11.80
N PHE A 27 -5.48 2.94 11.70
CA PHE A 27 -5.18 1.93 12.70
C PHE A 27 -4.93 2.56 14.08
N ASP A 28 -4.05 3.56 14.17
CA ASP A 28 -3.60 4.10 15.46
C ASP A 28 -4.74 4.74 16.26
N ALA A 29 -5.63 5.50 15.60
CA ALA A 29 -6.73 6.20 16.22
C ALA A 29 -7.94 5.32 16.59
N THR A 30 -7.94 4.03 16.22
CA THR A 30 -9.02 3.09 16.53
C THR A 30 -8.66 2.21 17.72
N SER A 31 -9.51 2.08 18.71
CA SER A 31 -9.32 1.18 19.85
C SER A 31 -10.14 -0.12 19.73
N ILE A 32 -9.77 -1.13 20.51
CA ILE A 32 -10.58 -2.38 20.63
C ILE A 32 -12.00 -2.06 21.15
N ARG A 33 -12.14 -1.04 21.98
CA ARG A 33 -13.46 -0.61 22.50
C ARG A 33 -14.33 -0.04 21.39
N ASP A 34 -13.74 0.77 20.51
CA ASP A 34 -14.46 1.33 19.35
C ASP A 34 -14.95 0.23 18.43
N VAL A 35 -14.07 -0.75 18.12
CA VAL A 35 -14.43 -1.92 17.29
C VAL A 35 -15.53 -2.75 17.96
N ALA A 36 -15.46 -2.96 19.27
CA ALA A 36 -16.47 -3.72 20.01
C ALA A 36 -17.84 -3.01 19.98
N ALA A 37 -17.84 -1.70 20.20
CA ALA A 37 -19.06 -0.87 20.13
C ALA A 37 -19.68 -0.90 18.74
N GLU A 38 -18.89 -0.71 17.71
CA GLU A 38 -19.31 -0.74 16.29
C GLU A 38 -19.83 -2.12 15.87
N ALA A 39 -19.20 -3.19 16.34
CA ALA A 39 -19.62 -4.56 16.08
C ALA A 39 -20.84 -5.01 16.90
N GLY A 40 -21.25 -4.23 17.92
CA GLY A 40 -22.31 -4.60 18.87
C GLY A 40 -21.95 -5.82 19.71
N VAL A 41 -20.68 -5.88 20.18
CA VAL A 41 -20.17 -6.97 21.03
C VAL A 41 -19.38 -6.40 22.23
N SER A 42 -19.01 -7.26 23.20
CA SER A 42 -18.14 -6.85 24.28
C SER A 42 -16.66 -6.79 23.83
N SER A 43 -15.88 -5.90 24.44
CA SER A 43 -14.42 -5.85 24.21
C SER A 43 -13.72 -7.15 24.57
N SER A 44 -14.23 -7.89 25.56
CA SER A 44 -13.70 -9.23 25.92
C SER A 44 -13.90 -10.24 24.80
N LEU A 45 -15.01 -10.18 24.06
CA LEU A 45 -15.25 -11.05 22.90
C LEU A 45 -14.31 -10.71 21.74
N VAL A 46 -14.03 -9.43 21.49
CA VAL A 46 -13.01 -9.02 20.49
C VAL A 46 -11.64 -9.59 20.85
N VAL A 47 -11.21 -9.45 22.13
CA VAL A 47 -9.93 -9.98 22.61
C VAL A 47 -9.93 -11.52 22.60
N HIS A 48 -11.06 -12.16 22.82
CA HIS A 48 -11.17 -13.62 22.71
C HIS A 48 -10.84 -14.09 21.30
N HIS A 49 -11.39 -13.43 20.26
CA HIS A 49 -11.18 -13.81 18.85
C HIS A 49 -9.81 -13.43 18.31
N PHE A 50 -9.32 -12.24 18.62
CA PHE A 50 -8.18 -11.64 17.93
C PHE A 50 -6.98 -11.32 18.83
N LYS A 51 -7.07 -11.59 20.14
CA LYS A 51 -6.04 -11.39 21.18
C LYS A 51 -5.51 -9.95 21.25
N THR A 52 -5.05 -9.39 20.13
CA THR A 52 -4.49 -8.03 20.04
C THR A 52 -5.11 -7.24 18.89
N LYS A 53 -5.01 -5.90 18.96
CA LYS A 53 -5.41 -5.01 17.86
C LYS A 53 -4.61 -5.28 16.58
N ALA A 54 -3.31 -5.65 16.72
CA ALA A 54 -2.46 -6.02 15.59
C ALA A 54 -2.96 -7.29 14.88
N GLN A 55 -3.31 -8.33 15.64
CA GLN A 55 -3.88 -9.55 15.05
C GLN A 55 -5.26 -9.32 14.41
N LEU A 56 -6.07 -8.42 14.98
CA LEU A 56 -7.31 -8.00 14.33
C LEU A 56 -7.03 -7.30 12.99
N LYS A 57 -6.01 -6.42 12.94
CA LYS A 57 -5.59 -5.79 11.69
C LYS A 57 -5.14 -6.82 10.65
N GLU A 58 -4.26 -7.73 11.02
CA GLU A 58 -3.79 -8.82 10.15
C GLU A 58 -4.95 -9.65 9.57
N ALA A 59 -5.93 -10.00 10.40
CA ALA A 59 -7.12 -10.72 9.96
C ALA A 59 -8.02 -9.88 9.04
N THR A 60 -8.04 -8.57 9.22
CA THR A 60 -8.76 -7.63 8.36
C THR A 60 -8.05 -7.46 7.02
N ASP A 61 -6.73 -7.30 7.03
CA ASP A 61 -5.89 -7.23 5.83
C ASP A 61 -6.03 -8.52 5.00
N ALA A 62 -5.94 -9.68 5.64
CA ALA A 62 -6.12 -10.98 4.98
C ALA A 62 -7.51 -11.12 4.34
N ARG A 63 -8.57 -10.62 4.99
CA ARG A 63 -9.93 -10.62 4.44
C ARG A 63 -10.03 -9.69 3.21
N LEU A 64 -9.44 -8.50 3.26
CA LEU A 64 -9.36 -7.60 2.11
C LEU A 64 -8.70 -8.31 0.92
N ILE A 65 -7.50 -8.84 1.13
CA ILE A 65 -6.72 -9.52 0.07
C ILE A 65 -7.52 -10.69 -0.52
N ALA A 66 -8.13 -11.53 0.33
CA ALA A 66 -8.96 -12.65 -0.13
C ALA A 66 -10.16 -12.17 -0.96
N SER A 67 -10.83 -11.08 -0.55
CA SER A 67 -11.94 -10.51 -1.31
C SER A 67 -11.50 -9.97 -2.66
N LEU A 68 -10.38 -9.23 -2.71
CA LEU A 68 -9.81 -8.73 -3.97
C LEU A 68 -9.41 -9.87 -4.90
N THR A 69 -8.78 -10.92 -4.38
CA THR A 69 -8.38 -12.09 -5.18
C THR A 69 -9.61 -12.80 -5.77
N ALA A 70 -10.68 -12.95 -4.97
CA ALA A 70 -11.92 -13.55 -5.45
C ALA A 70 -12.56 -12.69 -6.56
N MET A 71 -12.64 -11.37 -6.34
CA MET A 71 -13.18 -10.41 -7.33
C MET A 71 -12.39 -10.43 -8.65
N LEU A 72 -11.07 -10.43 -8.57
CA LEU A 72 -10.19 -10.51 -9.75
C LEU A 72 -10.37 -11.83 -10.50
N GLY A 73 -10.62 -12.92 -9.79
CA GLY A 73 -10.90 -14.23 -10.37
C GLY A 73 -12.25 -14.34 -11.08
N GLU A 74 -13.19 -13.41 -10.83
CA GLU A 74 -14.50 -13.35 -11.50
C GLU A 74 -14.45 -12.54 -12.82
N VAL A 75 -13.36 -11.81 -13.06
CA VAL A 75 -13.20 -11.01 -14.28
C VAL A 75 -12.78 -11.93 -15.43
N PRO A 76 -13.51 -11.94 -16.55
CA PRO A 76 -13.14 -12.74 -17.73
C PRO A 76 -11.77 -12.30 -18.25
N THR A 77 -10.84 -13.25 -18.36
CA THR A 77 -9.48 -13.04 -18.89
C THR A 77 -9.28 -13.68 -20.27
N ASP A 78 -10.34 -14.06 -20.94
CA ASP A 78 -10.26 -14.71 -22.24
C ASP A 78 -9.58 -13.78 -23.26
N ALA A 79 -8.68 -14.33 -24.09
CA ALA A 79 -7.91 -13.62 -25.09
C ALA A 79 -8.75 -12.90 -26.17
N GLY A 80 -10.07 -13.06 -26.12
CA GLY A 80 -11.05 -12.40 -26.99
C GLY A 80 -12.01 -11.45 -26.24
N ALA A 81 -11.86 -11.31 -24.92
CA ALA A 81 -12.71 -10.39 -24.15
C ALA A 81 -12.41 -8.96 -24.58
N ASP A 82 -13.46 -8.20 -24.89
CA ASP A 82 -13.34 -6.77 -25.14
C ASP A 82 -12.84 -6.08 -23.86
N PHE A 83 -11.73 -5.37 -23.97
CA PHE A 83 -11.17 -4.60 -22.85
C PHE A 83 -12.23 -3.75 -22.16
N SER A 84 -13.17 -3.17 -22.93
CA SER A 84 -14.28 -2.37 -22.38
C SER A 84 -15.21 -3.18 -21.51
N GLU A 85 -15.43 -4.46 -21.81
CA GLU A 85 -16.27 -5.34 -21.03
C GLU A 85 -15.58 -5.77 -19.72
N THR A 86 -14.31 -6.12 -19.81
CA THR A 86 -13.48 -6.44 -18.65
C THR A 86 -13.39 -5.25 -17.69
N ALA A 87 -13.13 -4.05 -18.21
CA ALA A 87 -13.06 -2.83 -17.44
C ALA A 87 -14.41 -2.49 -16.77
N ARG A 88 -15.52 -2.68 -17.49
CA ARG A 88 -16.87 -2.47 -16.93
C ARG A 88 -17.17 -3.44 -15.80
N SER A 89 -16.89 -4.73 -15.99
CA SER A 89 -17.09 -5.77 -14.97
C SER A 89 -16.28 -5.46 -13.72
N MET A 90 -15.02 -5.08 -13.88
CA MET A 90 -14.16 -4.65 -12.78
C MET A 90 -14.75 -3.43 -12.04
N ALA A 91 -15.19 -2.41 -12.76
CA ALA A 91 -15.80 -1.23 -12.15
C ALA A 91 -17.09 -1.55 -11.39
N GLU A 92 -17.90 -2.47 -11.89
CA GLU A 92 -19.12 -2.92 -11.21
C GLU A 92 -18.80 -3.65 -9.91
N LEU A 93 -17.81 -4.52 -9.92
CA LEU A 93 -17.31 -5.21 -8.72
C LEU A 93 -16.77 -4.20 -7.68
N LEU A 94 -15.91 -3.27 -8.09
CA LEU A 94 -15.33 -2.26 -7.20
C LEU A 94 -16.40 -1.31 -6.62
N ARG A 95 -17.45 -0.98 -7.38
CA ARG A 95 -18.57 -0.18 -6.89
C ARG A 95 -19.44 -0.92 -5.87
N GLY A 96 -19.57 -2.23 -6.00
CA GLY A 96 -20.34 -3.06 -5.06
C GLY A 96 -19.75 -3.07 -3.64
N GLU A 97 -18.47 -2.76 -3.50
CA GLU A 97 -17.72 -2.90 -2.24
C GLU A 97 -17.03 -1.59 -1.79
N PRO A 98 -17.79 -0.51 -1.53
CA PRO A 98 -17.18 0.80 -1.24
C PRO A 98 -16.34 0.83 0.05
N GLU A 99 -16.68 0.02 1.05
CA GLU A 99 -15.92 -0.08 2.30
C GLU A 99 -14.58 -0.79 2.07
N LEU A 100 -14.58 -1.83 1.24
CA LEU A 100 -13.39 -2.56 0.83
C LEU A 100 -12.40 -1.62 0.11
N MET A 101 -12.91 -0.80 -0.81
CA MET A 101 -12.11 0.17 -1.56
C MET A 101 -11.53 1.27 -0.67
N ARG A 102 -12.30 1.78 0.29
CA ARG A 102 -11.80 2.75 1.28
C ARG A 102 -10.68 2.16 2.13
N TYR A 103 -10.85 0.90 2.56
CA TYR A 103 -9.83 0.22 3.36
C TYR A 103 -8.59 -0.11 2.52
N LEU A 104 -8.74 -0.55 1.26
CA LEU A 104 -7.64 -0.76 0.33
C LEU A 104 -6.81 0.53 0.16
N ARG A 105 -7.48 1.64 -0.15
CA ARG A 105 -6.83 2.95 -0.26
C ARG A 105 -6.03 3.29 1.00
N ARG A 106 -6.62 3.11 2.17
CA ARG A 106 -5.97 3.36 3.45
C ARG A 106 -4.76 2.47 3.67
N MET A 107 -4.89 1.17 3.42
CA MET A 107 -3.81 0.20 3.55
C MET A 107 -2.63 0.54 2.63
N LEU A 108 -2.89 0.95 1.39
CA LEU A 108 -1.84 1.35 0.44
C LEU A 108 -1.11 2.64 0.87
N ILE A 109 -1.84 3.61 1.43
CA ILE A 109 -1.26 4.85 1.95
C ILE A 109 -0.44 4.61 3.21
N ASP A 110 -0.95 3.83 4.16
CA ASP A 110 -0.26 3.50 5.41
C ASP A 110 0.96 2.58 5.19
N GLY A 111 0.95 1.81 4.10
CA GLY A 111 2.02 0.87 3.76
C GLY A 111 2.06 -0.36 4.67
N GLY A 112 3.27 -0.91 4.85
CA GLY A 112 3.51 -2.06 5.71
C GLY A 112 3.47 -3.41 4.97
N PRO A 113 3.62 -4.54 5.71
CA PRO A 113 3.80 -5.86 5.09
C PRO A 113 2.64 -6.32 4.20
N ALA A 114 1.39 -6.05 4.62
CA ALA A 114 0.20 -6.44 3.85
C ALA A 114 0.10 -5.66 2.52
N ALA A 115 0.34 -4.34 2.55
CA ALA A 115 0.37 -3.51 1.34
C ALA A 115 1.51 -3.94 0.40
N SER A 116 2.70 -4.18 0.94
CA SER A 116 3.85 -4.67 0.16
C SER A 116 3.56 -6.04 -0.46
N GLY A 117 2.98 -6.97 0.30
CA GLY A 117 2.62 -8.29 -0.19
C GLY A 117 1.58 -8.23 -1.31
N LEU A 118 0.53 -7.42 -1.14
CA LEU A 118 -0.48 -7.19 -2.18
C LEU A 118 0.15 -6.60 -3.45
N PHE A 119 0.95 -5.54 -3.31
CA PHE A 119 1.60 -4.89 -4.44
C PHE A 119 2.51 -5.85 -5.23
N HIS A 120 3.36 -6.62 -4.53
CA HIS A 120 4.20 -7.62 -5.17
C HIS A 120 3.37 -8.70 -5.89
N GLY A 121 2.31 -9.19 -5.25
CA GLY A 121 1.42 -10.18 -5.86
C GLY A 121 0.77 -9.66 -7.16
N LEU A 122 0.30 -8.41 -7.16
CA LEU A 122 -0.25 -7.77 -8.36
C LEU A 122 0.82 -7.65 -9.47
N VAL A 123 2.04 -7.23 -9.13
CA VAL A 123 3.13 -7.13 -10.11
C VAL A 123 3.48 -8.47 -10.73
N GLU A 124 3.61 -9.53 -9.92
CA GLU A 124 3.91 -10.88 -10.43
C GLU A 124 2.78 -11.42 -11.35
N ALA A 125 1.53 -11.21 -10.95
CA ALA A 125 0.38 -11.59 -11.78
C ALA A 125 0.38 -10.83 -13.11
N THR A 126 0.64 -9.53 -13.10
CA THR A 126 0.72 -8.70 -14.31
C THR A 126 1.89 -9.10 -15.21
N VAL A 127 3.05 -9.42 -14.65
CA VAL A 127 4.20 -9.93 -15.44
C VAL A 127 3.84 -11.23 -16.13
N THR A 128 3.18 -12.14 -15.43
CA THR A 128 2.76 -13.45 -15.99
C THR A 128 1.75 -13.25 -17.11
N GLU A 129 0.73 -12.43 -16.89
CA GLU A 129 -0.32 -12.17 -17.89
C GLU A 129 0.24 -11.49 -19.14
N LEU A 130 1.02 -10.42 -18.97
CA LEU A 130 1.66 -9.74 -20.10
C LEU A 130 2.61 -10.65 -20.87
N GLY A 131 3.32 -11.55 -20.18
CA GLY A 131 4.17 -12.55 -20.84
C GLY A 131 3.38 -13.52 -21.72
N ALA A 132 2.21 -13.97 -21.28
CA ALA A 132 1.30 -14.79 -22.07
C ALA A 132 0.77 -14.02 -23.30
N GLN A 133 0.39 -12.75 -23.12
CA GLN A 133 -0.07 -11.88 -24.21
C GLN A 133 1.03 -11.53 -25.21
N GLU A 134 2.28 -11.36 -24.76
CA GLU A 134 3.45 -11.23 -25.65
C GLU A 134 3.66 -12.48 -26.50
N ALA A 135 3.60 -13.67 -25.88
CA ALA A 135 3.74 -14.95 -26.59
C ALA A 135 2.62 -15.15 -27.63
N ALA A 136 1.42 -14.64 -27.34
CA ALA A 136 0.29 -14.66 -28.28
C ALA A 136 0.35 -13.55 -29.35
N GLY A 137 1.32 -12.65 -29.30
CA GLY A 137 1.45 -11.52 -30.22
C GLY A 137 0.45 -10.38 -30.02
N ILE A 138 -0.26 -10.38 -28.91
CA ILE A 138 -1.27 -9.36 -28.56
C ILE A 138 -0.59 -8.08 -28.07
N VAL A 139 0.45 -8.23 -27.24
CA VAL A 139 1.20 -7.14 -26.63
C VAL A 139 2.63 -7.11 -27.20
N ARG A 140 3.15 -5.91 -27.43
CA ARG A 140 4.55 -5.74 -27.90
C ARG A 140 5.54 -6.18 -26.82
N PRO A 141 6.65 -6.85 -27.17
CA PRO A 141 7.70 -7.21 -26.22
C PRO A 141 8.26 -5.99 -25.49
N SER A 142 8.59 -6.16 -24.22
CA SER A 142 9.21 -5.13 -23.40
C SER A 142 10.66 -5.52 -23.06
N ALA A 143 11.56 -4.54 -23.11
CA ALA A 143 12.94 -4.72 -22.63
C ALA A 143 12.99 -4.94 -21.11
N ASP A 144 11.99 -4.43 -20.36
CA ASP A 144 11.84 -4.60 -18.91
C ASP A 144 10.37 -4.86 -18.58
N ALA A 145 9.99 -6.14 -18.62
CA ALA A 145 8.63 -6.58 -18.34
C ALA A 145 8.18 -6.22 -16.91
N ARG A 146 9.11 -6.27 -15.94
CA ARG A 146 8.80 -5.98 -14.54
C ARG A 146 8.50 -4.49 -14.33
N THR A 147 9.37 -3.61 -14.82
CA THR A 147 9.14 -2.16 -14.74
C THR A 147 7.86 -1.75 -15.46
N ARG A 148 7.56 -2.37 -16.61
CA ARG A 148 6.28 -2.16 -17.32
C ARG A 148 5.09 -2.58 -16.46
N ALA A 149 5.13 -3.75 -15.82
CA ALA A 149 4.07 -4.21 -14.93
C ALA A 149 3.88 -3.25 -13.74
N VAL A 150 4.97 -2.81 -13.11
CA VAL A 150 4.93 -1.81 -12.04
C VAL A 150 4.27 -0.51 -12.50
N PHE A 151 4.63 -0.01 -13.69
CA PHE A 151 4.03 1.21 -14.24
C PHE A 151 2.51 1.08 -14.41
N LEU A 152 2.03 -0.04 -14.96
CA LEU A 152 0.60 -0.29 -15.14
C LEU A 152 -0.13 -0.36 -13.80
N ILE A 153 0.38 -1.13 -12.85
CA ILE A 153 -0.20 -1.26 -11.50
C ILE A 153 -0.23 0.08 -10.77
N VAL A 154 0.82 0.89 -10.87
CA VAL A 154 0.86 2.23 -10.25
C VAL A 154 -0.20 3.14 -10.88
N ASN A 155 -0.41 3.08 -12.19
CA ASN A 155 -1.47 3.84 -12.86
C ASN A 155 -2.86 3.43 -12.35
N ASP A 156 -3.12 2.14 -12.25
CA ASP A 156 -4.42 1.61 -11.80
C ASP A 156 -4.69 1.92 -10.32
N LEU A 157 -3.70 1.65 -9.45
CA LEU A 157 -3.81 1.97 -8.03
C LEU A 157 -3.86 3.49 -7.79
N GLY A 158 -3.23 4.29 -8.66
CA GLY A 158 -3.29 5.74 -8.63
C GLY A 158 -4.71 6.27 -8.72
N ALA A 159 -5.54 5.70 -9.58
CA ALA A 159 -6.95 6.04 -9.70
C ALA A 159 -7.74 5.73 -8.41
N ILE A 160 -7.39 4.64 -7.70
CA ILE A 160 -8.02 4.29 -6.41
C ILE A 160 -7.57 5.26 -5.31
N ILE A 161 -6.28 5.54 -5.22
CA ILE A 161 -5.70 6.40 -4.16
C ILE A 161 -6.15 7.84 -4.33
N LEU A 162 -6.16 8.34 -5.55
CA LEU A 162 -6.47 9.73 -5.90
C LEU A 162 -7.92 9.93 -6.35
N ARG A 163 -8.82 8.99 -6.10
CA ARG A 163 -10.20 8.96 -6.61
C ARG A 163 -10.90 10.30 -6.52
N ASP A 164 -10.89 10.91 -5.33
CA ASP A 164 -11.60 12.17 -5.09
C ASP A 164 -11.01 13.34 -5.87
N LEU A 165 -9.69 13.36 -6.08
CA LEU A 165 -8.99 14.36 -6.87
C LEU A 165 -9.22 14.15 -8.37
N VAL A 166 -9.23 12.89 -8.82
CA VAL A 166 -9.57 12.53 -10.20
C VAL A 166 -11.00 12.93 -10.51
N GLU A 167 -11.96 12.59 -9.63
CA GLU A 167 -13.36 13.00 -9.79
C GLU A 167 -13.52 14.52 -9.90
N GLN A 168 -12.83 15.29 -9.05
CA GLN A 168 -12.83 16.75 -9.14
C GLN A 168 -12.25 17.27 -10.46
N ALA A 169 -11.21 16.62 -10.98
CA ALA A 169 -10.51 17.05 -12.17
C ALA A 169 -11.27 16.75 -13.47
N ILE A 170 -11.92 15.57 -13.54
CA ILE A 170 -12.63 15.15 -14.77
C ILE A 170 -14.16 15.29 -14.70
N GLY A 171 -14.70 15.66 -13.51
CA GLY A 171 -16.14 15.85 -13.31
C GLY A 171 -16.95 14.56 -13.19
N ALA A 172 -16.29 13.40 -13.05
CA ALA A 172 -16.94 12.11 -12.88
C ALA A 172 -16.09 11.20 -11.98
N ASP A 173 -16.75 10.42 -11.11
CA ASP A 173 -16.06 9.37 -10.35
C ASP A 173 -15.44 8.36 -11.32
N PRO A 174 -14.10 8.13 -11.29
CA PRO A 174 -13.42 7.24 -12.24
C PRO A 174 -13.97 5.81 -12.25
N PHE A 175 -14.64 5.37 -11.18
CA PHE A 175 -15.27 4.05 -11.06
C PHE A 175 -16.78 4.06 -11.35
N SER A 176 -17.38 5.21 -11.69
CA SER A 176 -18.74 5.28 -12.23
C SER A 176 -18.76 4.82 -13.69
N THR A 177 -19.92 4.47 -14.23
CA THR A 177 -20.05 4.09 -15.64
C THR A 177 -19.55 5.21 -16.58
N ALA A 178 -19.89 6.48 -16.28
CA ALA A 178 -19.44 7.62 -17.05
C ALA A 178 -17.91 7.83 -16.93
N GLY A 179 -17.39 7.79 -15.72
CA GLY A 179 -15.95 7.93 -15.46
C GLY A 179 -15.13 6.82 -16.10
N MET A 180 -15.57 5.57 -16.02
CA MET A 180 -14.90 4.43 -16.67
C MET A 180 -14.88 4.57 -18.19
N THR A 181 -15.98 5.04 -18.79
CA THR A 181 -15.98 5.31 -20.24
C THR A 181 -14.98 6.41 -20.60
N GLN A 182 -14.95 7.50 -19.85
CA GLN A 182 -14.04 8.63 -20.10
C GLN A 182 -12.57 8.26 -19.81
N TRP A 183 -12.29 7.68 -18.64
CA TRP A 183 -10.94 7.27 -18.23
C TRP A 183 -10.39 6.15 -19.10
N GLY A 184 -11.20 5.11 -19.36
CA GLY A 184 -10.83 3.98 -20.18
C GLY A 184 -10.53 4.35 -21.62
N ALA A 185 -11.26 5.31 -22.21
CA ALA A 185 -10.96 5.80 -23.55
C ALA A 185 -9.55 6.42 -23.63
N VAL A 186 -9.16 7.23 -22.64
CA VAL A 186 -7.81 7.83 -22.58
C VAL A 186 -6.75 6.77 -22.29
N VAL A 187 -7.01 5.82 -21.41
CA VAL A 187 -6.10 4.70 -21.13
C VAL A 187 -5.83 3.90 -22.40
N MET A 188 -6.89 3.58 -23.18
CA MET A 188 -6.75 2.87 -24.45
C MET A 188 -6.00 3.70 -25.50
N GLU A 189 -6.26 4.98 -25.61
CA GLU A 189 -5.53 5.89 -26.50
C GLU A 189 -4.01 5.86 -26.17
N VAL A 190 -3.67 6.03 -24.89
CA VAL A 190 -2.27 6.04 -24.43
C VAL A 190 -1.59 4.69 -24.65
N TYR A 191 -2.27 3.59 -24.38
CA TYR A 191 -1.65 2.24 -24.47
C TYR A 191 -1.54 1.73 -25.89
N THR A 192 -2.47 2.07 -26.77
CA THR A 192 -2.45 1.60 -28.18
C THR A 192 -1.73 2.56 -29.10
N GLY A 193 -1.98 3.85 -29.00
CA GLY A 193 -1.45 4.90 -29.89
C GLY A 193 -0.24 5.66 -29.32
N GLY A 194 -0.18 5.80 -27.99
CA GLY A 194 0.74 6.70 -27.30
C GLY A 194 0.31 8.17 -27.40
N ILE A 195 0.88 9.04 -26.58
CA ILE A 195 0.59 10.48 -26.51
C ILE A 195 1.47 11.32 -27.44
N TYR A 196 2.53 10.76 -27.99
CA TYR A 196 3.44 11.45 -28.88
C TYR A 196 3.15 11.08 -30.34
N ALA A 197 3.04 12.08 -31.23
CA ALA A 197 2.84 11.87 -32.66
C ALA A 197 4.03 11.08 -33.25
N SER A 198 3.72 10.11 -34.11
CA SER A 198 4.74 9.35 -34.85
C SER A 198 5.54 10.32 -35.74
N GLY A 199 6.83 10.52 -35.44
CA GLY A 199 7.69 11.47 -36.15
C GLY A 199 8.20 12.66 -35.33
N SER A 200 7.66 12.93 -34.14
CA SER A 200 8.31 13.86 -33.21
C SER A 200 9.53 13.19 -32.60
N SER A 201 10.67 13.38 -33.26
CA SER A 201 12.06 13.18 -32.79
C SER A 201 12.30 12.03 -31.81
N ARG A 202 12.27 10.79 -32.30
CA ARG A 202 13.02 9.70 -31.64
C ARG A 202 14.54 9.91 -31.68
N ASP A 203 15.03 10.92 -32.43
CA ASP A 203 16.45 11.30 -32.50
C ASP A 203 16.87 12.38 -31.49
N ALA A 204 15.93 13.01 -30.77
CA ALA A 204 16.29 13.73 -29.57
C ALA A 204 16.53 12.67 -28.49
N ALA A 205 17.78 12.27 -28.28
CA ALA A 205 18.18 11.61 -27.05
C ALA A 205 17.54 12.41 -25.90
N PRO A 206 16.87 11.76 -24.92
CA PRO A 206 16.31 12.50 -23.78
C PRO A 206 17.42 13.41 -23.29
N PRO A 207 17.13 14.68 -22.98
CA PRO A 207 18.13 15.53 -22.38
C PRO A 207 18.69 14.70 -21.24
N ARG A 208 19.98 14.42 -21.29
CA ARG A 208 20.63 13.77 -20.16
C ARG A 208 20.36 14.72 -19.03
N SER A 209 19.34 14.38 -18.24
CA SER A 209 19.07 15.04 -16.99
C SER A 209 20.38 14.91 -16.26
N GLY A 210 21.15 15.98 -16.30
CA GLY A 210 22.33 16.14 -15.47
C GLY A 210 21.80 16.16 -14.04
N VAL A 211 21.45 14.99 -13.54
CA VAL A 211 21.58 14.72 -12.12
C VAL A 211 23.09 14.85 -11.92
N GLY A 212 23.50 16.08 -11.61
CA GLY A 212 24.89 16.36 -11.27
C GLY A 212 25.30 15.27 -10.29
N ALA A 213 26.39 14.60 -10.61
CA ALA A 213 26.98 13.67 -9.67
C ALA A 213 26.94 14.37 -8.30
N PRO A 214 26.46 13.72 -7.23
CA PRO A 214 26.49 14.32 -5.92
C PRO A 214 27.90 14.86 -5.69
N PRO A 215 28.06 16.06 -5.18
CA PRO A 215 29.40 16.62 -4.93
C PRO A 215 30.16 15.55 -4.14
N PRO A 216 31.46 15.32 -4.45
CA PRO A 216 32.26 14.35 -3.73
C PRO A 216 32.07 14.65 -2.23
N ALA A 217 31.72 13.62 -1.47
CA ALA A 217 31.53 13.74 -0.03
C ALA A 217 32.75 14.48 0.53
N ALA A 218 32.50 15.60 1.16
CA ALA A 218 33.55 16.37 1.82
C ALA A 218 34.30 15.39 2.72
N ALA A 219 35.60 15.28 2.50
CA ALA A 219 36.48 14.49 3.36
C ALA A 219 36.19 14.85 4.82
N PRO A 220 36.04 13.87 5.73
CA PRO A 220 35.80 14.18 7.12
C PRO A 220 36.91 15.09 7.61
N SER A 221 36.55 16.30 8.00
CA SER A 221 37.43 17.26 8.63
C SER A 221 38.13 16.55 9.79
N ALA A 222 39.46 16.55 9.76
CA ALA A 222 40.27 15.95 10.80
C ALA A 222 39.82 16.51 12.15
N THR A 223 39.36 15.61 13.00
CA THR A 223 38.99 15.88 14.40
C THR A 223 40.26 16.45 15.07
N PRO A 224 40.23 17.61 15.67
CA PRO A 224 41.40 18.08 16.44
C PRO A 224 41.61 17.11 17.61
N SER A 225 42.85 16.64 17.72
CA SER A 225 43.37 15.82 18.82
C SER A 225 43.01 16.48 20.16
N PRO A 226 42.50 15.76 21.15
CA PRO A 226 42.21 16.35 22.45
C PRO A 226 43.53 16.80 23.11
N ALA A 227 43.59 18.09 23.45
CA ALA A 227 44.66 18.68 24.19
C ALA A 227 44.81 17.96 25.55
N THR A 228 46.05 17.56 25.85
CA THR A 228 46.49 17.00 27.13
C THR A 228 46.15 17.99 28.25
N PRO A 229 45.41 17.61 29.31
CA PRO A 229 45.22 18.49 30.46
C PRO A 229 46.53 18.65 31.27
N PRO A 230 46.81 19.82 31.82
CA PRO A 230 47.99 20.02 32.64
C PRO A 230 47.86 19.25 33.97
N SER A 231 48.98 18.62 34.32
CA SER A 231 49.22 17.96 35.61
C SER A 231 49.09 18.97 36.75
N THR A 232 48.10 18.82 37.59
CA THR A 232 48.03 19.46 38.90
C THR A 232 48.26 18.44 39.99
N SER A 233 49.35 18.65 40.68
CA SER A 233 49.85 18.00 41.87
C SER A 233 48.80 17.94 43.00
N ARG A 234 48.71 16.77 43.60
CA ARG A 234 48.07 16.51 44.89
C ARG A 234 48.73 17.30 46.03
N PRO A 235 47.95 17.68 47.01
CA PRO A 235 48.41 17.57 48.39
C PRO A 235 47.60 16.51 49.17
N SER A 236 48.41 15.74 49.90
CA SER A 236 47.96 14.81 50.93
C SER A 236 47.38 15.56 52.12
N THR A 237 46.29 15.10 52.68
CA THR A 237 46.02 15.22 54.14
C THR A 237 44.97 14.18 54.56
N THR A 238 45.44 13.17 55.28
CA THR A 238 45.09 12.77 56.65
C THR A 238 43.60 12.51 56.95
N ARG A 239 43.34 11.24 57.21
CA ARG A 239 42.22 10.69 57.99
C ARG A 239 42.20 11.28 59.43
N PRO A 240 41.03 11.28 60.10
CA PRO A 240 40.87 10.31 61.17
C PRO A 240 39.51 9.58 61.17
N VAL A 241 39.58 8.41 61.77
CA VAL A 241 38.63 7.45 62.22
C VAL A 241 37.78 7.99 63.39
N THR A 242 36.49 7.70 63.43
CA THR A 242 35.67 7.37 64.60
C THR A 242 34.32 6.92 64.05
N ASP A 243 33.87 5.71 64.15
CA ASP A 243 33.39 4.91 65.27
C ASP A 243 31.99 5.33 65.79
N ARG A 244 31.14 4.29 65.90
CA ARG A 244 29.93 4.11 66.75
C ARG A 244 28.58 4.55 66.21
N GLU A 245 27.76 3.56 66.05
CA GLU A 245 26.79 2.83 66.90
C GLU A 245 25.35 3.46 66.91
N ASP A 246 24.43 2.52 66.72
CA ASP A 246 23.08 2.36 67.32
C ASP A 246 21.94 3.32 66.94
N ARG A 247 20.98 2.87 66.26
CA ARG A 247 19.68 2.25 66.65
C ARG A 247 18.78 1.99 65.45
#